data_67cccc198c1b68b83cfb2f11b843f95f
#
_entry.id   67cccc198c1b68b83cfb2f11b843f95f
#
_cell.length_a   1.000
_cell.length_b   1.000
_cell.length_c   1.000
_cell.angle_alpha   90.00
_cell.angle_beta   90.00
_cell.angle_gamma   90.00
#
_symmetry.space_group_name_H-M   'P 1'
#
loop_
_entity.id
_entity.type
_entity.pdbx_description
1 polymer ?
#
loop_
_entity_poly.entity_id
_entity_poly.type
_entity_poly.pdbx_seq_one_letter_code
_entity_poly.pdbx_strand_id
1 'polypeptide(L)'
;MKSNEMLIARNITKRYAEHTALDNVSISVERGKVFGLLGPNGAGKTTLIRIINRITAPDSGEVIFDGHPFTADDVRRIGYLPEERGLYKKMGVGEQAMYLARLKGMSSADAKRELTKWFEKFDIMPWWSKKLEELSKGMQQKVQ
;
A
#
# COMPACT_ATOMS: atom_id res chain seq x y z
N MET A 1 6.85 -1.32 -28.59
CA MET A 1 5.49 -1.07 -28.04
C MET A 1 5.59 -1.16 -26.51
N LYS A 2 5.18 -0.13 -25.75
CA LYS A 2 5.10 -0.25 -24.31
C LYS A 2 4.01 -1.28 -23.99
N SER A 3 4.32 -2.28 -23.18
CA SER A 3 3.32 -3.21 -22.65
C SER A 3 2.20 -2.42 -21.97
N ASN A 4 0.94 -2.79 -22.21
CA ASN A 4 -0.20 -2.17 -21.54
C ASN A 4 -0.27 -2.60 -20.05
N GLU A 5 0.56 -3.53 -19.64
CA GLU A 5 0.63 -4.08 -18.30
C GLU A 5 1.37 -3.13 -17.37
N MET A 6 0.72 -2.77 -16.28
CA MET A 6 1.29 -1.93 -15.22
C MET A 6 2.05 -2.76 -14.21
N LEU A 7 1.52 -3.94 -13.86
CA LEU A 7 2.10 -4.85 -12.89
C LEU A 7 1.98 -6.28 -13.38
N ILE A 8 3.05 -7.03 -13.30
CA ILE A 8 3.07 -8.48 -13.53
C ILE A 8 3.75 -9.13 -12.33
N ALA A 9 3.07 -10.05 -11.68
CA ALA A 9 3.71 -11.03 -10.81
C ALA A 9 3.81 -12.33 -11.60
N ARG A 10 5.03 -12.87 -11.76
CA ARG A 10 5.30 -14.04 -12.60
C ARG A 10 5.88 -15.17 -11.79
N ASN A 11 5.21 -16.33 -11.80
CA ASN A 11 5.67 -17.58 -11.20
C ASN A 11 6.06 -17.43 -9.71
N ILE A 12 5.29 -16.62 -8.97
CA ILE A 12 5.57 -16.33 -7.57
C ILE A 12 5.31 -17.55 -6.71
N THR A 13 6.34 -17.98 -6.01
CA THR A 13 6.24 -19.01 -4.98
C THR A 13 6.66 -18.43 -3.63
N LYS A 14 5.90 -18.72 -2.58
CA LYS A 14 6.22 -18.37 -1.21
C LYS A 14 5.84 -19.48 -0.27
N ARG A 15 6.83 -19.98 0.48
CA ARG A 15 6.67 -21.03 1.49
C ARG A 15 6.98 -20.47 2.87
N TYR A 16 6.23 -20.89 3.84
CA TYR A 16 6.50 -20.71 5.25
C TYR A 16 6.76 -22.10 5.85
N ALA A 17 7.34 -22.18 7.05
CA ALA A 17 7.82 -23.44 7.63
C ALA A 17 6.84 -24.61 7.52
N GLU A 18 5.55 -24.39 7.68
CA GLU A 18 4.53 -25.44 7.72
C GLU A 18 3.57 -25.45 6.52
N HIS A 19 3.63 -24.43 5.62
CA HIS A 19 2.72 -24.40 4.46
C HIS A 19 3.25 -23.57 3.30
N THR A 20 2.81 -23.91 2.10
CA THR A 20 3.02 -23.12 0.90
C THR A 20 1.89 -22.11 0.75
N ALA A 21 2.21 -20.83 0.92
CA ALA A 21 1.23 -19.74 0.80
C ALA A 21 0.93 -19.36 -0.66
N LEU A 22 1.94 -19.45 -1.53
CA LEU A 22 1.82 -19.25 -2.97
C LEU A 22 2.63 -20.32 -3.68
N ASP A 23 2.04 -20.95 -4.69
CA ASP A 23 2.67 -21.97 -5.50
C ASP A 23 2.55 -21.60 -6.98
N ASN A 24 3.65 -21.09 -7.55
CA ASN A 24 3.77 -20.73 -8.96
C ASN A 24 2.64 -19.80 -9.47
N VAL A 25 2.27 -18.79 -8.67
CA VAL A 25 1.17 -17.87 -8.97
C VAL A 25 1.61 -16.79 -9.94
N SER A 26 0.83 -16.58 -11.00
CA SER A 26 1.05 -15.48 -11.94
C SER A 26 -0.21 -14.64 -12.09
N ILE A 27 -0.06 -13.32 -12.06
CA ILE A 27 -1.12 -12.34 -12.35
C ILE A 27 -0.57 -11.22 -13.21
N SER A 28 -1.42 -10.59 -13.98
CA SER A 28 -1.12 -9.38 -14.74
C SER A 28 -2.23 -8.36 -14.55
N VAL A 29 -1.84 -7.10 -14.33
CA VAL A 29 -2.74 -5.97 -14.13
C VAL A 29 -2.44 -4.90 -15.17
N GLU A 30 -3.43 -4.58 -15.99
CA GLU A 30 -3.31 -3.55 -17.01
C GLU A 30 -3.36 -2.14 -16.38
N ARG A 31 -2.73 -1.21 -17.08
CA ARG A 31 -2.75 0.20 -16.70
C ARG A 31 -4.18 0.77 -16.73
N GLY A 32 -4.54 1.52 -15.68
CA GLY A 32 -5.85 2.17 -15.57
C GLY A 32 -7.02 1.23 -15.31
N LYS A 33 -6.77 -0.03 -14.96
CA LYS A 33 -7.80 -1.01 -14.63
C LYS A 33 -7.90 -1.26 -13.12
N VAL A 34 -9.08 -1.67 -12.69
CA VAL A 34 -9.32 -2.23 -11.36
C VAL A 34 -9.21 -3.75 -11.46
N PHE A 35 -8.37 -4.35 -10.63
CA PHE A 35 -8.16 -5.78 -10.58
C PHE A 35 -8.66 -6.35 -9.24
N GLY A 36 -9.54 -7.35 -9.30
CA GLY A 36 -10.08 -8.02 -8.13
C GLY A 36 -9.29 -9.30 -7.81
N LEU A 37 -8.69 -9.37 -6.61
CA LEU A 37 -8.05 -10.59 -6.10
C LEU A 37 -8.98 -11.26 -5.09
N LEU A 38 -9.64 -12.32 -5.50
CA LEU A 38 -10.67 -13.01 -4.71
C LEU A 38 -10.19 -14.40 -4.28
N GLY A 39 -10.72 -14.88 -3.16
CA GLY A 39 -10.43 -16.20 -2.64
C GLY A 39 -10.74 -16.32 -1.15
N PRO A 40 -10.80 -17.54 -0.60
CA PRO A 40 -11.07 -17.78 0.81
C PRO A 40 -9.95 -17.25 1.71
N ASN A 41 -10.20 -17.21 3.02
CA ASN A 41 -9.15 -16.91 4.00
C ASN A 41 -8.07 -17.98 3.92
N GLY A 42 -6.81 -17.56 3.97
CA GLY A 42 -5.66 -18.47 3.82
C GLY A 42 -5.24 -18.77 2.38
N ALA A 43 -5.95 -18.26 1.35
CA ALA A 43 -5.62 -18.49 -0.06
C ALA A 43 -4.35 -17.77 -0.54
N GLY A 44 -3.58 -17.12 0.32
CA GLY A 44 -2.34 -16.43 -0.05
C GLY A 44 -2.51 -15.00 -0.57
N LYS A 45 -3.73 -14.44 -0.64
CA LYS A 45 -3.99 -13.08 -1.14
C LYS A 45 -3.13 -12.02 -0.47
N THR A 46 -3.12 -11.99 0.85
CA THR A 46 -2.33 -11.03 1.63
C THR A 46 -0.83 -11.23 1.41
N THR A 47 -0.37 -12.48 1.27
CA THR A 47 1.03 -12.79 0.96
C THR A 47 1.43 -12.23 -0.41
N LEU A 48 0.59 -12.41 -1.44
CA LEU A 48 0.84 -11.86 -2.76
C LEU A 48 0.88 -10.33 -2.75
N ILE A 49 -0.08 -9.69 -2.07
CA ILE A 49 -0.11 -8.23 -1.92
C ILE A 49 1.15 -7.72 -1.20
N ARG A 50 1.61 -8.39 -0.15
CA ARG A 50 2.84 -8.02 0.55
C ARG A 50 4.09 -8.16 -0.34
N ILE A 51 4.13 -9.17 -1.20
CA ILE A 51 5.22 -9.34 -2.19
C ILE A 51 5.20 -8.21 -3.22
N ILE A 52 4.03 -7.89 -3.78
CA ILE A 52 3.85 -6.79 -4.72
C ILE A 52 4.26 -5.43 -4.10
N ASN A 53 4.12 -5.26 -2.80
CA ASN A 53 4.54 -4.06 -2.07
C ASN A 53 5.98 -4.14 -1.51
N ARG A 54 6.76 -5.17 -1.83
CA ARG A 54 8.12 -5.42 -1.29
C ARG A 54 8.21 -5.47 0.24
N ILE A 55 7.12 -5.81 0.91
CA ILE A 55 7.10 -6.05 2.37
C ILE A 55 7.69 -7.44 2.67
N THR A 56 7.48 -8.39 1.75
CA THR A 56 7.99 -9.76 1.85
C THR A 56 8.63 -10.14 0.52
N ALA A 57 9.78 -10.80 0.55
CA ALA A 57 10.40 -11.34 -0.66
C ALA A 57 9.75 -12.68 -1.05
N PRO A 58 9.53 -12.96 -2.33
CA PRO A 58 9.18 -14.29 -2.81
C PRO A 58 10.38 -15.23 -2.68
N ASP A 59 10.14 -16.54 -2.62
CA ASP A 59 11.20 -17.55 -2.65
C ASP A 59 11.64 -17.82 -4.10
N SER A 60 10.72 -17.68 -5.05
CA SER A 60 11.00 -17.67 -6.49
C SER A 60 9.97 -16.85 -7.25
N GLY A 61 10.27 -16.56 -8.51
CA GLY A 61 9.47 -15.69 -9.38
C GLY A 61 9.93 -14.25 -9.32
N GLU A 62 9.24 -13.40 -10.07
CA GLU A 62 9.59 -11.98 -10.21
C GLU A 62 8.35 -11.09 -10.26
N VAL A 63 8.52 -9.85 -9.85
CA VAL A 63 7.54 -8.78 -10.02
C VAL A 63 8.09 -7.77 -11.02
N ILE A 64 7.31 -7.46 -12.04
CA ILE A 64 7.60 -6.46 -13.05
C ILE A 64 6.63 -5.31 -12.85
N PHE A 65 7.14 -4.11 -12.82
CA PHE A 65 6.36 -2.89 -12.62
C PHE A 65 6.69 -1.88 -13.72
N ASP A 66 5.68 -1.41 -14.42
CA ASP A 66 5.83 -0.42 -15.51
C ASP A 66 6.87 -0.84 -16.56
N GLY A 67 6.94 -2.15 -16.87
CA GLY A 67 7.79 -2.72 -17.90
C GLY A 67 9.24 -3.04 -17.49
N HIS A 68 9.60 -2.91 -16.20
CA HIS A 68 10.93 -3.27 -15.69
C HIS A 68 10.84 -4.07 -14.38
N PRO A 69 11.89 -4.82 -13.98
CA PRO A 69 11.92 -5.50 -12.69
C PRO A 69 11.67 -4.53 -11.55
N PHE A 70 10.79 -4.90 -10.63
CA PHE A 70 10.34 -4.04 -9.54
C PHE A 70 11.48 -3.69 -8.58
N THR A 71 11.74 -2.42 -8.38
CA THR A 71 12.83 -1.88 -7.55
C THR A 71 12.31 -1.24 -6.25
N ALA A 72 13.24 -0.90 -5.35
CA ALA A 72 12.90 -0.18 -4.12
C ALA A 72 12.35 1.23 -4.40
N ASP A 73 12.79 1.88 -5.46
CA ASP A 73 12.33 3.23 -5.82
C ASP A 73 10.89 3.23 -6.33
N ASP A 74 10.44 2.13 -6.96
CA ASP A 74 9.05 2.00 -7.43
C ASP A 74 8.04 1.96 -6.28
N VAL A 75 8.45 1.55 -5.07
CA VAL A 75 7.59 1.54 -3.88
C VAL A 75 7.01 2.93 -3.59
N ARG A 76 7.73 4.00 -3.95
CA ARG A 76 7.24 5.38 -3.80
C ARG A 76 6.03 5.68 -4.68
N ARG A 77 5.86 4.95 -5.78
CA ARG A 77 4.76 5.09 -6.75
C ARG A 77 3.53 4.26 -6.38
N ILE A 78 3.63 3.42 -5.34
CA ILE A 78 2.55 2.54 -4.90
C ILE A 78 1.96 3.04 -3.60
N GLY A 79 0.63 3.19 -3.56
CA GLY A 79 -0.13 3.33 -2.32
C GLY A 79 -0.53 1.95 -1.81
N TYR A 80 -0.34 1.70 -0.52
CA TYR A 80 -0.76 0.47 0.13
C TYR A 80 -1.65 0.77 1.33
N LEU A 81 -2.88 0.26 1.29
CA LEU A 81 -3.84 0.36 2.37
C LEU A 81 -4.05 -1.03 2.97
N PRO A 82 -3.40 -1.38 4.09
CA PRO A 82 -3.56 -2.67 4.73
C PRO A 82 -4.93 -2.77 5.43
N GLU A 83 -5.40 -4.01 5.62
CA GLU A 83 -6.61 -4.30 6.40
C GLU A 83 -6.42 -3.90 7.87
N GLU A 84 -5.24 -4.17 8.43
CA GLU A 84 -4.86 -3.73 9.76
C GLU A 84 -4.43 -2.27 9.74
N ARG A 85 -4.93 -1.50 10.72
CA ARG A 85 -4.62 -0.08 10.84
C ARG A 85 -3.16 0.11 11.23
N GLY A 86 -2.32 0.48 10.27
CA GLY A 86 -0.91 0.82 10.48
C GLY A 86 -0.67 2.20 11.09
N LEU A 87 -1.69 2.82 11.68
CA LEU A 87 -1.60 4.18 12.21
C LEU A 87 -1.14 4.20 13.67
N TYR A 88 -0.30 5.16 14.01
CA TYR A 88 0.23 5.36 15.36
C TYR A 88 -0.81 6.04 16.26
N LYS A 89 -1.36 5.31 17.23
CA LYS A 89 -2.49 5.76 18.07
C LYS A 89 -2.20 7.05 18.85
N LYS A 90 -0.98 7.19 19.39
CA LYS A 90 -0.55 8.32 20.21
C LYS A 90 -0.04 9.52 19.42
N MET A 91 0.09 9.39 18.12
CA MET A 91 0.58 10.44 17.24
C MET A 91 -0.58 11.30 16.73
N GLY A 92 -0.32 12.60 16.54
CA GLY A 92 -1.29 13.51 15.93
C GLY A 92 -1.64 13.10 14.51
N VAL A 93 -2.90 13.27 14.11
CA VAL A 93 -3.39 12.87 12.78
C VAL A 93 -2.60 13.59 11.67
N GLY A 94 -2.48 14.90 11.76
CA GLY A 94 -1.68 15.67 10.79
C GLY A 94 -0.18 15.37 10.87
N GLU A 95 0.33 15.13 12.08
CA GLU A 95 1.74 14.78 12.29
C GLU A 95 2.12 13.48 11.58
N GLN A 96 1.33 12.41 11.77
CA GLN A 96 1.61 11.14 11.11
C GLN A 96 1.38 11.20 9.59
N ALA A 97 0.38 11.95 9.13
CA ALA A 97 0.17 12.17 7.70
C ALA A 97 1.37 12.86 7.06
N MET A 98 1.90 13.91 7.70
CA MET A 98 3.13 14.59 7.29
C MET A 98 4.33 13.64 7.28
N TYR A 99 4.48 12.83 8.33
CA TYR A 99 5.55 11.86 8.45
C TYR A 99 5.52 10.84 7.30
N LEU A 100 4.35 10.25 7.02
CA LEU A 100 4.19 9.27 5.95
C LEU A 100 4.41 9.87 4.56
N ALA A 101 3.94 11.10 4.30
CA ALA A 101 4.17 11.80 3.06
C ALA A 101 5.68 12.06 2.83
N ARG A 102 6.40 12.44 3.88
CA ARG A 102 7.86 12.64 3.82
C ARG A 102 8.62 11.32 3.60
N LEU A 103 8.19 10.22 4.18
CA LEU A 103 8.74 8.89 3.90
C LEU A 103 8.59 8.50 2.43
N LYS A 104 7.53 8.97 1.77
CA LYS A 104 7.31 8.80 0.31
C LYS A 104 8.14 9.77 -0.55
N GLY A 105 8.97 10.62 0.07
CA GLY A 105 9.90 11.51 -0.63
C GLY A 105 9.36 12.92 -0.89
N MET A 106 8.21 13.29 -0.33
CA MET A 106 7.70 14.65 -0.47
C MET A 106 8.49 15.66 0.38
N SER A 107 8.67 16.88 -0.12
CA SER A 107 9.14 17.99 0.70
C SER A 107 8.10 18.32 1.79
N SER A 108 8.52 18.93 2.90
CA SER A 108 7.59 19.33 3.97
C SER A 108 6.55 20.35 3.45
N ALA A 109 6.93 21.26 2.56
CA ALA A 109 6.04 22.25 1.99
C ALA A 109 4.98 21.59 1.08
N ASP A 110 5.41 20.68 0.19
CA ASP A 110 4.50 19.98 -0.71
C ASP A 110 3.57 19.04 0.06
N ALA A 111 4.11 18.29 1.03
CA ALA A 111 3.31 17.43 1.89
C ALA A 111 2.22 18.22 2.62
N LYS A 112 2.58 19.37 3.23
CA LYS A 112 1.59 20.23 3.91
C LYS A 112 0.51 20.72 2.96
N ARG A 113 0.90 21.21 1.78
CA ARG A 113 -0.04 21.71 0.77
C ARG A 113 -1.01 20.64 0.29
N GLU A 114 -0.50 19.46 -0.06
CA GLU A 114 -1.34 18.37 -0.58
C GLU A 114 -2.23 17.77 0.52
N LEU A 115 -1.69 17.56 1.72
CA LEU A 115 -2.48 17.06 2.84
C LEU A 115 -3.58 18.03 3.25
N THR A 116 -3.32 19.35 3.24
CA THR A 116 -4.36 20.34 3.51
C THR A 116 -5.54 20.17 2.55
N LYS A 117 -5.28 20.07 1.24
CA LYS A 117 -6.33 19.83 0.22
C LYS A 117 -7.15 18.57 0.51
N TRP A 118 -6.49 17.47 0.87
CA TRP A 118 -7.17 16.22 1.17
C TRP A 118 -7.98 16.29 2.47
N PHE A 119 -7.44 16.93 3.51
CA PHE A 119 -8.14 17.11 4.78
C PHE A 119 -9.38 17.98 4.62
N GLU A 120 -9.31 19.03 3.79
CA GLU A 120 -10.47 19.86 3.44
C GLU A 120 -11.48 19.05 2.63
N LYS A 121 -11.03 18.34 1.59
CA LYS A 121 -11.90 17.53 0.72
C LYS A 121 -12.67 16.46 1.48
N PHE A 122 -12.07 15.87 2.51
CA PHE A 122 -12.72 14.87 3.36
C PHE A 122 -13.43 15.45 4.58
N ASP A 123 -13.39 16.78 4.77
CA ASP A 123 -13.94 17.46 5.93
C ASP A 123 -13.39 16.90 7.26
N ILE A 124 -12.07 16.77 7.34
CA ILE A 124 -11.34 16.26 8.50
C ILE A 124 -10.28 17.24 9.03
N MET A 125 -10.24 18.47 8.54
CA MET A 125 -9.31 19.51 9.04
C MET A 125 -9.39 19.69 10.57
N PRO A 126 -10.57 19.64 11.23
CA PRO A 126 -10.66 19.75 12.70
C PRO A 126 -9.94 18.63 13.46
N TRP A 127 -9.57 17.53 12.77
CA TRP A 127 -8.87 16.40 13.39
C TRP A 127 -7.34 16.51 13.28
N TRP A 128 -6.83 17.49 12.55
CA TRP A 128 -5.40 17.66 12.29
C TRP A 128 -4.54 17.59 13.55
N SER A 129 -4.95 18.29 14.61
CA SER A 129 -4.21 18.38 15.87
C SER A 129 -4.60 17.30 16.90
N LYS A 130 -5.62 16.49 16.60
CA LYS A 130 -6.06 15.42 17.51
C LYS A 130 -5.14 14.22 17.42
N LYS A 131 -4.99 13.50 18.53
CA LYS A 131 -4.36 12.17 18.51
C LYS A 131 -5.31 11.17 17.88
N LEU A 132 -4.78 10.16 17.21
CA LEU A 132 -5.60 9.14 16.56
C LEU A 132 -6.50 8.40 17.57
N GLU A 133 -6.00 8.15 18.78
CA GLU A 133 -6.77 7.48 19.86
C GLU A 133 -7.99 8.26 20.33
N GLU A 134 -8.05 9.58 20.11
CA GLU A 134 -9.19 10.45 20.44
C GLU A 134 -10.33 10.34 19.42
N LEU A 135 -10.09 9.68 18.28
CA LEU A 135 -11.05 9.51 17.22
C LEU A 135 -11.82 8.19 17.36
N SER A 136 -13.11 8.22 17.00
CA SER A 136 -13.90 7.00 16.89
C SER A 136 -13.33 6.04 15.83
N LYS A 137 -13.72 4.76 15.88
CA LYS A 137 -13.27 3.75 14.90
C LYS A 137 -13.55 4.18 13.46
N GLY A 138 -14.73 4.74 13.17
CA GLY A 138 -15.09 5.24 11.84
C GLY A 138 -14.26 6.44 11.42
N MET A 139 -14.00 7.38 12.35
CA MET A 139 -13.12 8.52 12.09
C MET A 139 -11.68 8.08 11.79
N GLN A 140 -11.14 7.11 12.54
CA GLN A 140 -9.81 6.55 12.27
C GLN A 140 -9.72 5.89 10.90
N GLN A 141 -10.79 5.23 10.46
CA GLN A 141 -10.87 4.62 9.13
C GLN A 141 -10.88 5.70 8.02
N LYS A 142 -11.49 6.85 8.28
CA LYS A 142 -11.50 7.97 7.33
C LYS A 142 -10.13 8.65 7.20
N VAL A 143 -9.31 8.59 8.25
CA VAL A 143 -7.92 9.11 8.26
C VAL A 143 -6.95 8.17 7.53
N GLN A 144 -7.18 6.87 7.56
CA GLN A 144 -6.35 5.83 6.92
C GLN A 144 -6.40 5.93 5.40
#